data_c443590dfb69277eddc905b89463c7d5
#
_entry.id   c443590dfb69277eddc905b89463c7d5
#
_cell.length_a   1.000
_cell.length_b   1.000
_cell.length_c   1.000
_cell.angle_alpha   90.00
_cell.angle_beta   90.00
_cell.angle_gamma   90.00
#
_symmetry.space_group_name_H-M   'P 1'
#
loop_
_entity.id
_entity.type
_entity.pdbx_description
1 polymer ?
#
loop_
_entity_poly.entity_id
_entity_poly.type
_entity_poly.pdbx_seq_one_letter_code
_entity_poly.pdbx_strand_id
1 'polypeptide(L)'
;MKKFLTTLVFFIFFIVNANANQLSKSPFIPDDVLNDFTSLSKEHKVNVCFKSFDPFIDKINEDLPMKIQGYNSKMDNENKVKGTRAMDVFREFASTTNYAFISENLELQEFLFDKLFEWAEDKALTETKVCYTNIENRFILKECEGSWKDPKGQDPAPTHDSSRTLEVIMGLDYLYNFYFINYKKDDLRHKVINEWIKPFHKRIKYVTEFTYFGNSAGFFFPNLSIKHSQNKKYKTLVKKLIKGSDKLLLKDGSIKDRTTRGNRALWYHHSALGEAFIIMEIAKAANVKLPKNYEKKLLKAVELFHDAYLDHSAIEPWAKKKYNSHASNGKQDFRSDFNSTSHGSAWFHILQYRYPDHRTSKFIKEEMYPRAASLKSDQTLGISLGCIYNSLAN
;
A
#
# COMPACT_ATOMS: atom_id res chain seq x y z
N MET A 1 -11.90 -7.16 77.69
CA MET A 1 -11.13 -7.75 76.57
C MET A 1 -11.85 -7.43 75.27
N LYS A 2 -11.41 -6.38 74.58
CA LYS A 2 -11.99 -5.96 73.29
C LYS A 2 -11.08 -6.52 72.18
N LYS A 3 -11.64 -7.38 71.32
CA LYS A 3 -10.94 -7.90 70.16
C LYS A 3 -11.01 -6.83 69.05
N PHE A 4 -9.85 -6.31 68.66
CA PHE A 4 -9.69 -5.49 67.43
C PHE A 4 -9.71 -6.45 66.22
N LEU A 5 -10.71 -6.28 65.38
CA LEU A 5 -10.80 -6.93 64.11
C LEU A 5 -10.13 -6.01 63.06
N THR A 6 -8.92 -6.36 62.65
CA THR A 6 -8.19 -5.62 61.62
C THR A 6 -8.67 -6.14 60.25
N THR A 7 -9.51 -5.35 59.59
CA THR A 7 -9.95 -5.63 58.22
C THR A 7 -8.83 -5.25 57.26
N LEU A 8 -8.15 -6.24 56.74
CA LEU A 8 -7.14 -6.10 55.65
C LEU A 8 -7.88 -5.88 54.35
N VAL A 9 -7.91 -4.62 53.89
CA VAL A 9 -8.44 -4.30 52.55
C VAL A 9 -7.36 -4.64 51.55
N PHE A 10 -7.52 -5.75 50.85
CA PHE A 10 -6.74 -6.06 49.67
C PHE A 10 -7.19 -5.15 48.53
N PHE A 11 -6.43 -4.14 48.23
CA PHE A 11 -6.47 -3.42 46.96
C PHE A 11 -5.91 -4.39 45.90
N ILE A 12 -6.79 -5.12 45.24
CA ILE A 12 -6.46 -5.80 43.99
C ILE A 12 -6.28 -4.69 42.96
N PHE A 13 -5.05 -4.26 42.76
CA PHE A 13 -4.68 -3.57 41.53
C PHE A 13 -4.96 -4.55 40.37
N PHE A 14 -6.12 -4.39 39.75
CA PHE A 14 -6.28 -4.84 38.37
C PHE A 14 -5.26 -4.05 37.55
N ILE A 15 -4.07 -4.63 37.39
CA ILE A 15 -3.23 -4.28 36.26
C ILE A 15 -4.07 -4.70 35.07
N VAL A 16 -4.86 -3.76 34.54
CA VAL A 16 -5.33 -3.84 33.15
C VAL A 16 -4.03 -3.86 32.36
N ASN A 17 -3.57 -5.05 32.04
CA ASN A 17 -2.64 -5.21 30.94
C ASN A 17 -3.35 -4.57 29.76
N ALA A 18 -3.11 -3.31 29.53
CA ALA A 18 -3.32 -2.69 28.24
C ALA A 18 -2.50 -3.58 27.31
N ASN A 19 -3.19 -4.53 26.65
CA ASN A 19 -2.61 -5.30 25.58
C ASN A 19 -2.09 -4.23 24.61
N ALA A 20 -0.79 -3.97 24.72
CA ALA A 20 -0.11 -3.11 23.78
C ALA A 20 -0.55 -3.58 22.41
N ASN A 21 -1.10 -2.66 21.61
CA ASN A 21 -1.67 -2.94 20.31
C ASN A 21 -0.67 -3.74 19.48
N GLN A 22 -0.74 -5.06 19.59
CA GLN A 22 0.20 -5.95 18.94
C GLN A 22 -0.14 -5.96 17.46
N LEU A 23 0.72 -5.35 16.65
CA LEU A 23 0.60 -5.40 15.20
C LEU A 23 0.50 -6.86 14.74
N SER A 24 -0.44 -7.13 13.87
CA SER A 24 -0.63 -8.49 13.35
C SER A 24 0.48 -8.86 12.37
N LYS A 25 0.76 -10.15 12.24
CA LYS A 25 1.69 -10.65 11.23
C LYS A 25 1.28 -10.19 9.84
N SER A 26 2.26 -9.78 9.07
CA SER A 26 2.08 -9.22 7.74
C SER A 26 2.69 -10.12 6.67
N PRO A 27 2.02 -10.36 5.54
CA PRO A 27 2.65 -11.02 4.40
C PRO A 27 3.67 -10.14 3.66
N PHE A 28 3.76 -8.85 4.01
CA PHE A 28 4.57 -7.84 3.31
C PHE A 28 5.79 -7.39 4.11
N ILE A 29 5.83 -7.72 5.40
CA ILE A 29 6.90 -7.34 6.31
C ILE A 29 7.46 -8.61 6.95
N PRO A 30 8.76 -8.88 6.85
CA PRO A 30 9.40 -9.98 7.56
C PRO A 30 9.20 -9.89 9.08
N ASP A 31 9.03 -11.02 9.74
CA ASP A 31 8.77 -11.08 11.19
C ASP A 31 9.91 -10.42 12.01
N ASP A 32 11.18 -10.56 11.58
CA ASP A 32 12.34 -9.90 12.20
C ASP A 32 12.22 -8.37 12.13
N VAL A 33 11.93 -7.84 10.95
CA VAL A 33 11.71 -6.38 10.74
C VAL A 33 10.57 -5.87 11.61
N LEU A 34 9.46 -6.61 11.68
CA LEU A 34 8.31 -6.20 12.48
C LEU A 34 8.62 -6.24 13.98
N ASN A 35 9.33 -7.27 14.45
CA ASN A 35 9.76 -7.39 15.84
C ASN A 35 10.71 -6.26 16.24
N ASP A 36 11.72 -5.98 15.39
CA ASP A 36 12.67 -4.90 15.63
C ASP A 36 11.95 -3.55 15.68
N PHE A 37 11.04 -3.28 14.74
CA PHE A 37 10.23 -2.06 14.75
C PHE A 37 9.35 -1.93 16.00
N THR A 38 8.71 -3.02 16.43
CA THR A 38 7.86 -2.96 17.63
C THR A 38 8.64 -2.73 18.91
N SER A 39 9.93 -3.13 18.95
CA SER A 39 10.83 -2.91 20.09
C SER A 39 11.28 -1.44 20.24
N LEU A 40 11.19 -0.63 19.20
CA LEU A 40 11.56 0.77 19.25
C LEU A 40 10.58 1.57 20.13
N SER A 41 11.09 2.62 20.77
CA SER A 41 10.25 3.52 21.57
C SER A 41 9.21 4.23 20.69
N LYS A 42 8.06 4.53 21.27
CA LYS A 42 7.00 5.31 20.62
C LYS A 42 7.53 6.67 20.14
N GLU A 43 8.27 7.34 21.02
CA GLU A 43 8.83 8.67 20.74
C GLU A 43 9.75 8.64 19.50
N HIS A 44 10.63 7.65 19.40
CA HIS A 44 11.49 7.47 18.22
C HIS A 44 10.66 7.29 16.94
N LYS A 45 9.69 6.36 16.96
CA LYS A 45 8.81 6.09 15.81
C LYS A 45 8.05 7.33 15.36
N VAL A 46 7.46 8.09 16.29
CA VAL A 46 6.71 9.30 15.99
C VAL A 46 7.63 10.40 15.45
N ASN A 47 8.79 10.61 16.05
CA ASN A 47 9.75 11.62 15.60
C ASN A 47 10.27 11.35 14.18
N VAL A 48 10.52 10.08 13.87
CA VAL A 48 11.02 9.69 12.54
C VAL A 48 9.93 9.80 11.47
N CYS A 49 8.70 9.39 11.79
CA CYS A 49 7.65 9.20 10.79
C CYS A 49 6.65 10.33 10.69
N PHE A 50 6.37 11.01 11.81
CA PHE A 50 5.19 11.86 11.95
C PHE A 50 5.49 13.20 12.64
N LYS A 51 6.73 13.66 12.67
CA LYS A 51 7.15 14.88 13.39
C LYS A 51 6.28 16.13 13.12
N SER A 52 5.72 16.23 11.92
CA SER A 52 4.86 17.34 11.52
C SER A 52 3.54 16.84 10.92
N PHE A 53 3.11 15.65 11.34
CA PHE A 53 1.88 15.07 10.83
C PHE A 53 0.68 15.61 11.60
N ASP A 54 -0.29 16.11 10.84
CA ASP A 54 -1.60 16.49 11.34
C ASP A 54 -2.64 15.50 10.82
N PRO A 55 -3.44 14.87 11.70
CA PRO A 55 -4.49 13.94 11.29
C PRO A 55 -5.53 14.59 10.39
N PHE A 56 -5.92 13.90 9.32
CA PHE A 56 -6.86 14.40 8.31
C PHE A 56 -8.32 14.14 8.67
N ILE A 57 -8.76 14.57 9.85
CA ILE A 57 -10.07 14.26 10.41
C ILE A 57 -11.21 14.71 9.49
N ASP A 58 -11.17 15.97 9.02
CA ASP A 58 -12.23 16.51 8.16
C ASP A 58 -12.42 15.72 6.88
N LYS A 59 -11.32 15.25 6.29
CA LYS A 59 -11.33 14.47 5.06
C LYS A 59 -11.79 13.03 5.27
N ILE A 60 -11.46 12.44 6.43
CA ILE A 60 -11.90 11.10 6.82
C ILE A 60 -13.40 11.10 7.14
N ASN A 61 -13.95 12.22 7.61
CA ASN A 61 -15.37 12.38 7.83
C ASN A 61 -16.19 12.37 6.53
N GLU A 62 -15.57 12.55 5.37
CA GLU A 62 -16.25 12.35 4.10
C GLU A 62 -16.63 10.87 3.91
N ASP A 63 -17.88 10.65 3.46
CA ASP A 63 -18.37 9.30 3.23
C ASP A 63 -17.74 8.66 1.98
N LEU A 64 -17.43 7.38 2.08
CA LEU A 64 -17.15 6.59 0.89
C LEU A 64 -18.46 6.29 0.15
N PRO A 65 -18.54 6.53 -1.17
CA PRO A 65 -19.76 6.28 -1.92
C PRO A 65 -20.04 4.78 -2.04
N MET A 66 -21.29 4.37 -2.11
CA MET A 66 -21.68 3.00 -2.43
C MET A 66 -21.13 2.54 -3.78
N LYS A 67 -21.04 3.46 -4.73
CA LYS A 67 -20.53 3.21 -6.07
C LYS A 67 -19.54 4.30 -6.49
N ILE A 68 -18.36 3.93 -6.92
CA ILE A 68 -17.47 4.83 -7.65
C ILE A 68 -18.04 5.04 -9.06
N GLN A 69 -18.15 6.30 -9.48
CA GLN A 69 -18.67 6.69 -10.78
C GLN A 69 -17.63 7.57 -11.50
N GLY A 70 -17.28 7.14 -12.71
CA GLY A 70 -16.26 7.81 -13.48
C GLY A 70 -14.87 7.65 -12.88
N TYR A 71 -13.85 8.24 -13.46
CA TYR A 71 -12.47 8.19 -12.95
C TYR A 71 -12.33 8.77 -11.53
N ASN A 72 -13.32 9.51 -11.10
CA ASN A 72 -13.40 10.14 -9.79
C ASN A 72 -14.68 9.70 -9.10
N SER A 73 -14.62 9.43 -7.81
CA SER A 73 -15.73 8.91 -7.03
C SER A 73 -16.95 9.84 -6.91
N LYS A 74 -16.78 11.10 -7.21
CA LYS A 74 -17.89 12.08 -7.22
C LYS A 74 -17.81 12.90 -8.50
N MET A 75 -18.68 12.58 -9.46
CA MET A 75 -18.85 13.33 -10.69
C MET A 75 -20.23 13.97 -10.70
N ASP A 76 -20.36 15.20 -11.16
CA ASP A 76 -21.63 15.81 -11.43
C ASP A 76 -22.18 15.41 -12.82
N ASN A 77 -23.38 15.89 -13.14
CA ASN A 77 -24.02 15.62 -14.42
C ASN A 77 -23.24 16.19 -15.63
N GLU A 78 -22.28 17.09 -15.37
CA GLU A 78 -21.37 17.66 -16.38
C GLU A 78 -20.01 16.96 -16.42
N ASN A 79 -19.90 15.80 -15.75
CA ASN A 79 -18.66 15.04 -15.60
C ASN A 79 -17.51 15.82 -14.90
N LYS A 80 -17.86 16.79 -14.07
CA LYS A 80 -16.89 17.50 -13.22
C LYS A 80 -16.77 16.83 -11.87
N VAL A 81 -15.54 16.77 -11.38
CA VAL A 81 -15.27 16.21 -10.04
C VAL A 81 -15.90 17.08 -8.98
N LYS A 82 -16.83 16.53 -8.23
CA LYS A 82 -17.36 17.14 -7.00
C LYS A 82 -16.84 16.42 -5.78
N GLY A 83 -16.10 17.14 -4.96
CA GLY A 83 -15.58 16.63 -3.69
C GLY A 83 -14.36 15.72 -3.82
N THR A 84 -14.06 15.05 -2.73
CA THR A 84 -12.85 14.23 -2.58
C THR A 84 -13.05 12.85 -3.21
N ARG A 85 -12.03 12.33 -3.84
CA ARG A 85 -12.06 10.98 -4.43
C ARG A 85 -12.00 9.92 -3.33
N ALA A 86 -12.67 8.79 -3.53
CA ALA A 86 -12.60 7.66 -2.58
C ALA A 86 -11.14 7.22 -2.30
N MET A 87 -10.27 7.27 -3.31
CA MET A 87 -8.85 6.97 -3.14
C MET A 87 -8.13 7.99 -2.25
N ASP A 88 -8.52 9.26 -2.28
CA ASP A 88 -7.91 10.29 -1.44
C ASP A 88 -8.40 10.14 0.00
N VAL A 89 -9.69 9.87 0.21
CA VAL A 89 -10.26 9.52 1.53
C VAL A 89 -9.54 8.31 2.11
N PHE A 90 -9.36 7.25 1.32
CA PHE A 90 -8.62 6.06 1.74
C PHE A 90 -7.18 6.38 2.15
N ARG A 91 -6.46 7.19 1.37
CA ARG A 91 -5.06 7.53 1.68
C ARG A 91 -4.93 8.30 2.98
N GLU A 92 -5.84 9.24 3.22
CA GLU A 92 -5.83 10.02 4.45
C GLU A 92 -6.25 9.18 5.65
N PHE A 93 -7.25 8.31 5.48
CA PHE A 93 -7.61 7.30 6.49
C PHE A 93 -6.43 6.39 6.81
N ALA A 94 -5.75 5.87 5.80
CA ALA A 94 -4.59 5.00 5.98
C ALA A 94 -3.43 5.72 6.69
N SER A 95 -3.12 6.96 6.31
CA SER A 95 -2.06 7.75 6.94
C SER A 95 -2.37 8.05 8.39
N THR A 96 -3.62 8.42 8.68
CA THR A 96 -4.09 8.70 10.04
C THR A 96 -4.12 7.42 10.90
N THR A 97 -4.50 6.27 10.30
CA THR A 97 -4.45 4.96 10.99
C THR A 97 -3.01 4.60 11.40
N ASN A 98 -2.05 4.72 10.47
CA ASN A 98 -0.64 4.49 10.80
C ASN A 98 -0.19 5.39 11.96
N TYR A 99 -0.52 6.67 11.91
CA TYR A 99 -0.19 7.60 13.00
C TYR A 99 -0.84 7.18 14.32
N ALA A 100 -2.15 6.91 14.33
CA ALA A 100 -2.90 6.57 15.53
C ALA A 100 -2.35 5.35 16.27
N PHE A 101 -1.98 4.30 15.52
CA PHE A 101 -1.45 3.08 16.11
C PHE A 101 0.03 3.21 16.52
N ILE A 102 0.84 3.90 15.76
CA ILE A 102 2.27 4.11 16.07
C ILE A 102 2.45 5.09 17.23
N SER A 103 1.61 6.12 17.34
CA SER A 103 1.61 7.08 18.44
C SER A 103 0.81 6.60 19.66
N GLU A 104 0.16 5.44 19.57
CA GLU A 104 -0.70 4.89 20.62
C GLU A 104 -1.80 5.86 21.07
N ASN A 105 -2.36 6.62 20.11
CA ASN A 105 -3.45 7.55 20.35
C ASN A 105 -4.79 6.80 20.36
N LEU A 106 -5.26 6.43 21.54
CA LEU A 106 -6.46 5.60 21.72
C LEU A 106 -7.75 6.27 21.23
N GLU A 107 -7.89 7.57 21.40
CA GLU A 107 -9.05 8.33 20.95
C GLU A 107 -9.14 8.30 19.42
N LEU A 108 -8.02 8.51 18.75
CA LEU A 108 -7.95 8.48 17.32
C LEU A 108 -8.12 7.05 16.76
N GLN A 109 -7.63 6.03 17.45
CA GLN A 109 -7.87 4.63 17.09
C GLN A 109 -9.37 4.30 17.14
N GLU A 110 -10.07 4.76 18.18
CA GLU A 110 -11.51 4.55 18.31
C GLU A 110 -12.28 5.26 17.20
N PHE A 111 -11.98 6.54 16.96
CA PHE A 111 -12.58 7.30 15.85
C PHE A 111 -12.44 6.59 14.50
N LEU A 112 -11.24 6.08 14.21
CA LEU A 112 -10.99 5.38 12.95
C LEU A 112 -11.70 4.02 12.87
N PHE A 113 -11.85 3.34 14.00
CA PHE A 113 -12.59 2.09 14.05
C PHE A 113 -14.10 2.31 13.86
N ASP A 114 -14.64 3.38 14.48
CA ASP A 114 -16.03 3.82 14.27
C ASP A 114 -16.27 4.17 12.80
N LYS A 115 -15.35 4.93 12.20
CA LYS A 115 -15.51 5.33 10.79
C LYS A 115 -15.46 4.15 9.83
N LEU A 116 -14.61 3.16 10.10
CA LEU A 116 -14.57 1.93 9.33
C LEU A 116 -15.89 1.13 9.46
N PHE A 117 -16.47 1.14 10.65
CA PHE A 117 -17.77 0.51 10.93
C PHE A 117 -18.90 1.24 10.21
N GLU A 118 -18.95 2.58 10.25
CA GLU A 118 -19.94 3.40 9.51
C GLU A 118 -19.91 3.09 8.01
N TRP A 119 -18.72 3.07 7.39
CA TRP A 119 -18.59 2.70 5.98
C TRP A 119 -19.09 1.28 5.67
N ALA A 120 -18.92 0.37 6.62
CA ALA A 120 -19.42 -1.00 6.49
C ALA A 120 -20.95 -1.07 6.59
N GLU A 121 -21.56 -0.32 7.51
CA GLU A 121 -23.04 -0.21 7.63
C GLU A 121 -23.65 0.40 6.39
N ASP A 122 -23.04 1.45 5.84
CA ASP A 122 -23.47 2.14 4.61
C ASP A 122 -23.20 1.32 3.34
N LYS A 123 -22.58 0.14 3.48
CA LYS A 123 -22.22 -0.75 2.37
C LYS A 123 -21.39 -0.02 1.30
N ALA A 124 -20.45 0.81 1.74
CA ALA A 124 -19.60 1.60 0.85
C ALA A 124 -18.97 0.72 -0.24
N LEU A 125 -18.88 1.24 -1.46
CA LEU A 125 -18.22 0.61 -2.63
C LEU A 125 -18.90 -0.68 -3.15
N THR A 126 -19.99 -1.17 -2.52
CA THR A 126 -20.58 -2.47 -2.87
C THR A 126 -21.35 -2.47 -4.18
N GLU A 127 -21.84 -1.32 -4.63
CA GLU A 127 -22.54 -1.20 -5.91
C GLU A 127 -21.60 -1.11 -7.11
N THR A 128 -20.32 -0.83 -6.91
CA THR A 128 -19.35 -0.84 -8.00
C THR A 128 -19.15 -2.27 -8.48
N LYS A 129 -19.53 -2.54 -9.71
CA LYS A 129 -19.44 -3.87 -10.29
C LYS A 129 -18.03 -4.12 -10.80
N VAL A 130 -17.41 -5.20 -10.30
CA VAL A 130 -16.06 -5.60 -10.67
C VAL A 130 -16.09 -7.01 -11.19
N CYS A 131 -15.80 -7.18 -12.46
CA CYS A 131 -15.64 -8.48 -13.10
C CYS A 131 -14.24 -8.64 -13.67
N TYR A 132 -13.77 -9.87 -13.62
CA TYR A 132 -12.51 -10.27 -14.23
C TYR A 132 -12.77 -11.24 -15.38
N THR A 133 -12.19 -10.97 -16.52
CA THR A 133 -11.99 -12.00 -17.54
C THR A 133 -10.50 -12.24 -17.71
N ASN A 134 -10.15 -13.49 -17.86
CA ASN A 134 -8.83 -13.88 -18.33
C ASN A 134 -8.89 -13.94 -19.85
N ILE A 135 -8.29 -12.96 -20.52
CA ILE A 135 -8.09 -13.00 -21.97
C ILE A 135 -6.58 -13.07 -22.20
N GLU A 136 -6.10 -14.15 -22.77
CA GLU A 136 -4.69 -14.36 -23.10
C GLU A 136 -3.74 -14.15 -21.90
N ASN A 137 -4.11 -14.65 -20.72
CA ASN A 137 -3.37 -14.48 -19.47
C ASN A 137 -3.24 -13.01 -18.97
N ARG A 138 -4.09 -12.13 -19.46
CA ARG A 138 -4.21 -10.75 -18.98
C ARG A 138 -5.49 -10.60 -18.20
N PHE A 139 -5.38 -9.91 -17.05
CA PHE A 139 -6.57 -9.53 -16.29
C PHE A 139 -7.21 -8.33 -16.95
N ILE A 140 -8.38 -8.53 -17.52
CA ILE A 140 -9.23 -7.45 -17.98
C ILE A 140 -10.37 -7.29 -16.99
N LEU A 141 -10.46 -6.11 -16.41
CA LEU A 141 -11.62 -5.74 -15.63
C LEU A 141 -12.77 -5.53 -16.58
N LYS A 142 -13.89 -6.18 -16.28
CA LYS A 142 -15.15 -5.94 -16.97
C LYS A 142 -16.21 -5.59 -15.94
N GLU A 143 -17.09 -4.71 -16.32
CA GLU A 143 -18.35 -4.60 -15.61
C GLU A 143 -19.16 -5.87 -15.85
N CYS A 144 -19.79 -6.40 -14.79
CA CYS A 144 -20.45 -7.70 -14.84
C CYS A 144 -21.74 -7.69 -15.63
N GLU A 145 -22.31 -6.55 -15.92
CA GLU A 145 -23.59 -6.37 -16.61
C GLU A 145 -23.44 -5.41 -17.79
N GLY A 146 -22.94 -5.95 -18.87
CA GLY A 146 -23.27 -5.45 -20.21
C GLY A 146 -22.76 -4.07 -20.65
N SER A 147 -22.12 -3.29 -19.81
CA SER A 147 -21.67 -1.95 -20.19
C SER A 147 -20.43 -1.92 -21.05
N TRP A 148 -19.77 -3.06 -21.24
CA TRP A 148 -18.64 -3.23 -22.15
C TRP A 148 -19.03 -3.58 -23.59
N LYS A 149 -20.28 -3.39 -23.95
CA LYS A 149 -20.75 -3.77 -25.28
C LYS A 149 -20.18 -2.91 -26.40
N ASP A 150 -19.63 -1.73 -26.07
CA ASP A 150 -18.97 -0.89 -27.06
C ASP A 150 -17.74 -0.17 -26.45
N PRO A 151 -16.51 -0.70 -26.66
CA PRO A 151 -15.30 -0.01 -26.25
C PRO A 151 -14.96 1.20 -27.13
N LYS A 152 -15.68 1.40 -28.24
CA LYS A 152 -15.46 2.55 -29.13
C LYS A 152 -16.38 3.68 -28.68
N GLY A 153 -15.81 4.66 -27.99
CA GLY A 153 -16.50 5.89 -27.60
C GLY A 153 -16.99 5.94 -26.15
N GLN A 154 -16.79 4.88 -25.39
CA GLN A 154 -16.99 4.97 -23.93
C GLN A 154 -15.73 5.44 -23.23
N ASP A 155 -15.92 6.32 -22.28
CA ASP A 155 -14.92 6.73 -21.32
C ASP A 155 -14.22 5.47 -20.75
N PRO A 156 -12.88 5.43 -20.64
CA PRO A 156 -12.15 4.37 -19.95
C PRO A 156 -12.50 4.26 -18.45
N ALA A 157 -13.39 5.09 -17.97
CA ALA A 157 -13.87 5.21 -16.62
C ALA A 157 -14.28 3.89 -15.95
N PRO A 158 -15.13 3.01 -16.55
CA PRO A 158 -15.58 1.80 -15.86
C PRO A 158 -14.43 0.89 -15.42
N THR A 159 -13.41 0.72 -16.25
CA THR A 159 -12.22 -0.08 -15.91
C THR A 159 -11.41 0.55 -14.78
N HIS A 160 -11.24 1.86 -14.82
CA HIS A 160 -10.52 2.59 -13.79
C HIS A 160 -11.28 2.60 -12.47
N ASP A 161 -12.59 2.76 -12.49
CA ASP A 161 -13.43 2.80 -11.29
C ASP A 161 -13.42 1.44 -10.58
N SER A 162 -13.56 0.36 -11.33
CA SER A 162 -13.49 -0.99 -10.79
C SER A 162 -12.12 -1.29 -10.18
N SER A 163 -11.07 -0.86 -10.84
CA SER A 163 -9.69 -0.97 -10.33
C SER A 163 -9.51 -0.17 -9.03
N ARG A 164 -10.00 1.07 -9.01
CA ARG A 164 -9.90 1.94 -7.84
C ARG A 164 -10.74 1.44 -6.65
N THR A 165 -11.93 0.91 -6.92
CA THR A 165 -12.74 0.26 -5.90
C THR A 165 -11.98 -0.88 -5.23
N LEU A 166 -11.33 -1.73 -6.02
CA LEU A 166 -10.54 -2.82 -5.45
C LEU A 166 -9.32 -2.33 -4.69
N GLU A 167 -8.62 -1.33 -5.20
CA GLU A 167 -7.48 -0.75 -4.51
C GLU A 167 -7.89 -0.19 -3.14
N VAL A 168 -9.02 0.53 -3.06
CA VAL A 168 -9.52 1.08 -1.81
C VAL A 168 -9.96 -0.02 -0.85
N ILE A 169 -10.87 -0.90 -1.29
CA ILE A 169 -11.44 -1.90 -0.36
C ILE A 169 -10.39 -2.90 0.13
N MET A 170 -9.42 -3.24 -0.71
CA MET A 170 -8.36 -4.17 -0.30
C MET A 170 -7.28 -3.50 0.55
N GLY A 171 -7.06 -2.21 0.35
CA GLY A 171 -6.23 -1.43 1.26
C GLY A 171 -6.87 -1.32 2.65
N LEU A 172 -8.18 -1.09 2.71
CA LEU A 172 -8.96 -1.08 3.96
C LEU A 172 -8.96 -2.46 4.64
N ASP A 173 -9.17 -3.55 3.88
CA ASP A 173 -9.06 -4.93 4.39
C ASP A 173 -7.68 -5.19 4.99
N TYR A 174 -6.63 -4.72 4.33
CA TYR A 174 -5.29 -4.91 4.81
C TYR A 174 -4.99 -4.10 6.08
N LEU A 175 -5.41 -2.84 6.15
CA LEU A 175 -5.31 -2.02 7.36
C LEU A 175 -6.10 -2.63 8.52
N TYR A 176 -7.32 -3.09 8.24
CA TYR A 176 -8.16 -3.76 9.23
C TYR A 176 -7.45 -5.01 9.80
N ASN A 177 -6.94 -5.87 8.94
CA ASN A 177 -6.24 -7.09 9.39
C ASN A 177 -4.90 -6.80 10.09
N PHE A 178 -4.24 -5.69 9.77
CA PHE A 178 -2.96 -5.34 10.36
C PHE A 178 -3.09 -4.64 11.71
N TYR A 179 -4.01 -3.66 11.82
CA TYR A 179 -4.15 -2.83 12.99
C TYR A 179 -5.36 -3.18 13.86
N PHE A 180 -6.51 -3.42 13.25
CA PHE A 180 -7.77 -3.50 13.99
C PHE A 180 -8.19 -4.91 14.38
N ILE A 181 -7.70 -5.96 13.75
CA ILE A 181 -8.18 -7.34 14.03
C ILE A 181 -8.07 -7.74 15.50
N ASN A 182 -7.09 -7.22 16.22
CA ASN A 182 -6.87 -7.43 17.63
C ASN A 182 -7.34 -6.26 18.52
N TYR A 183 -7.76 -5.15 17.92
CA TYR A 183 -8.28 -3.99 18.62
C TYR A 183 -9.69 -4.29 19.10
N LYS A 184 -9.96 -4.17 20.42
CA LYS A 184 -11.26 -4.52 21.01
C LYS A 184 -11.86 -5.83 20.45
N LYS A 185 -11.11 -6.89 20.50
CA LYS A 185 -11.34 -8.18 19.80
C LYS A 185 -12.78 -8.72 19.87
N ASP A 186 -13.48 -8.48 20.96
CA ASP A 186 -14.85 -8.98 21.20
C ASP A 186 -15.94 -7.98 20.77
N ASP A 187 -15.57 -6.86 20.12
CA ASP A 187 -16.50 -5.86 19.66
C ASP A 187 -17.33 -6.33 18.45
N LEU A 188 -18.64 -6.13 18.52
CA LEU A 188 -19.57 -6.57 17.48
C LEU A 188 -19.36 -5.87 16.12
N ARG A 189 -18.74 -4.69 16.11
CA ARG A 189 -18.38 -3.96 14.87
C ARG A 189 -17.49 -4.79 13.95
N HIS A 190 -16.65 -5.66 14.49
CA HIS A 190 -15.83 -6.59 13.70
C HIS A 190 -16.65 -7.48 12.78
N LYS A 191 -17.81 -7.94 13.24
CA LYS A 191 -18.70 -8.77 12.41
C LYS A 191 -19.19 -8.01 11.18
N VAL A 192 -19.67 -6.79 11.38
CA VAL A 192 -20.20 -5.95 10.30
C VAL A 192 -19.10 -5.61 9.28
N ILE A 193 -17.94 -5.18 9.74
CA ILE A 193 -16.78 -4.88 8.89
C ILE A 193 -16.38 -6.11 8.06
N ASN A 194 -16.29 -7.27 8.67
CA ASN A 194 -15.94 -8.51 7.95
C ASN A 194 -17.01 -8.91 6.92
N GLU A 195 -18.29 -8.75 7.23
CA GLU A 195 -19.40 -9.05 6.31
C GLU A 195 -19.39 -8.10 5.11
N TRP A 196 -19.00 -6.85 5.30
CA TRP A 196 -18.83 -5.87 4.22
C TRP A 196 -17.66 -6.22 3.28
N ILE A 197 -16.48 -6.55 3.85
CA ILE A 197 -15.25 -6.80 3.07
C ILE A 197 -15.26 -8.16 2.37
N LYS A 198 -15.75 -9.21 3.03
CA LYS A 198 -15.67 -10.60 2.58
C LYS A 198 -16.19 -10.88 1.14
N PRO A 199 -17.27 -10.27 0.64
CA PRO A 199 -17.71 -10.46 -0.73
C PRO A 199 -16.66 -10.08 -1.78
N PHE A 200 -15.81 -9.09 -1.51
CA PHE A 200 -14.77 -8.65 -2.42
C PHE A 200 -13.64 -9.70 -2.56
N HIS A 201 -13.37 -10.48 -1.52
CA HIS A 201 -12.39 -11.56 -1.56
C HIS A 201 -12.70 -12.59 -2.67
N LYS A 202 -13.97 -12.85 -2.94
CA LYS A 202 -14.36 -13.79 -4.00
C LYS A 202 -13.98 -13.29 -5.39
N ARG A 203 -13.90 -12.00 -5.57
CA ARG A 203 -13.58 -11.35 -6.85
C ARG A 203 -12.08 -11.34 -7.15
N ILE A 204 -11.24 -11.37 -6.10
CA ILE A 204 -9.78 -11.26 -6.19
C ILE A 204 -9.08 -12.62 -6.32
N LYS A 205 -9.70 -13.70 -5.89
CA LYS A 205 -9.09 -15.05 -5.82
C LYS A 205 -8.52 -15.60 -7.14
N TYR A 206 -8.84 -14.99 -8.25
CA TYR A 206 -8.40 -15.46 -9.58
C TYR A 206 -7.05 -14.89 -10.03
N VAL A 207 -6.51 -13.89 -9.35
CA VAL A 207 -5.23 -13.27 -9.70
C VAL A 207 -4.09 -14.16 -9.21
N THR A 208 -3.52 -14.96 -10.08
CA THR A 208 -2.46 -15.93 -9.73
C THR A 208 -1.17 -15.73 -10.52
N GLU A 209 -1.11 -14.80 -11.46
CA GLU A 209 0.06 -14.52 -12.27
C GLU A 209 0.47 -13.05 -12.18
N PHE A 210 1.75 -12.83 -11.95
CA PHE A 210 2.33 -11.50 -11.93
C PHE A 210 3.00 -11.24 -13.28
N THR A 211 2.35 -10.45 -14.12
CA THR A 211 2.80 -10.20 -15.49
C THR A 211 3.18 -8.75 -15.76
N TYR A 212 2.97 -7.86 -14.78
CA TYR A 212 3.11 -6.43 -15.01
C TYR A 212 3.22 -5.65 -13.69
N PHE A 213 4.22 -4.77 -13.57
CA PHE A 213 4.28 -3.80 -12.48
C PHE A 213 3.25 -2.68 -12.67
N GLY A 214 2.63 -2.21 -11.58
CA GLY A 214 1.64 -1.13 -11.58
C GLY A 214 0.18 -1.56 -11.45
N ASN A 215 -0.11 -2.86 -11.61
CA ASN A 215 -1.42 -3.43 -11.31
C ASN A 215 -1.37 -4.48 -10.19
N SER A 216 -0.20 -4.72 -9.66
CA SER A 216 0.03 -5.73 -8.64
C SER A 216 -0.68 -5.40 -7.36
N ALA A 217 -0.68 -4.12 -7.05
CA ALA A 217 -1.25 -3.58 -5.85
C ALA A 217 -2.74 -3.89 -5.71
N GLY A 218 -3.52 -3.54 -6.71
CA GLY A 218 -4.97 -3.74 -6.68
C GLY A 218 -5.39 -5.21 -6.85
N PHE A 219 -4.49 -6.10 -7.29
CA PHE A 219 -4.90 -7.46 -7.68
C PHE A 219 -4.08 -8.55 -7.04
N PHE A 220 -2.76 -8.49 -7.16
CA PHE A 220 -1.91 -9.61 -6.72
C PHE A 220 -1.67 -9.58 -5.21
N PHE A 221 -1.34 -8.43 -4.67
CA PHE A 221 -1.07 -8.28 -3.23
C PHE A 221 -2.30 -8.56 -2.38
N PRO A 222 -3.52 -8.09 -2.73
CA PRO A 222 -4.73 -8.51 -2.04
C PRO A 222 -4.95 -10.02 -2.02
N ASN A 223 -4.77 -10.70 -3.15
CA ASN A 223 -4.86 -12.16 -3.20
C ASN A 223 -3.82 -12.83 -2.30
N LEU A 224 -2.62 -12.28 -2.23
CA LEU A 224 -1.55 -12.76 -1.36
C LEU A 224 -1.93 -12.61 0.12
N SER A 225 -2.48 -11.45 0.52
CA SER A 225 -2.96 -11.19 1.88
C SER A 225 -4.06 -12.17 2.29
N ILE A 226 -5.08 -12.36 1.43
CA ILE A 226 -6.15 -13.32 1.65
C ILE A 226 -5.61 -14.75 1.82
N LYS A 227 -4.63 -15.15 1.01
CA LYS A 227 -4.03 -16.49 1.11
C LYS A 227 -3.16 -16.65 2.34
N HIS A 228 -2.50 -15.60 2.77
CA HIS A 228 -1.74 -15.57 4.00
C HIS A 228 -2.65 -15.78 5.22
N SER A 229 -3.72 -15.00 5.34
CA SER A 229 -4.68 -15.12 6.44
C SER A 229 -5.35 -16.48 6.50
N GLN A 230 -5.59 -17.12 5.35
CA GLN A 230 -6.18 -18.47 5.27
C GLN A 230 -5.15 -19.60 5.41
N ASN A 231 -3.87 -19.30 5.51
CA ASN A 231 -2.76 -20.28 5.53
C ASN A 231 -2.80 -21.29 4.36
N LYS A 232 -3.35 -20.89 3.19
CA LYS A 232 -3.56 -21.76 2.03
C LYS A 232 -2.74 -21.32 0.84
N LYS A 233 -1.80 -22.18 0.41
CA LYS A 233 -1.03 -22.00 -0.83
C LYS A 233 -0.26 -20.67 -0.93
N TYR A 234 -0.10 -19.95 0.18
CA TYR A 234 0.58 -18.65 0.24
C TYR A 234 1.98 -18.70 -0.40
N LYS A 235 2.86 -19.62 0.08
CA LYS A 235 4.23 -19.75 -0.46
C LYS A 235 4.26 -20.07 -1.95
N THR A 236 3.27 -20.80 -2.48
CA THR A 236 3.17 -21.08 -3.92
C THR A 236 2.87 -19.81 -4.70
N LEU A 237 1.99 -18.96 -4.17
CA LEU A 237 1.67 -17.69 -4.78
C LEU A 237 2.88 -16.73 -4.75
N VAL A 238 3.62 -16.68 -3.63
CA VAL A 238 4.88 -15.92 -3.51
C VAL A 238 5.90 -16.37 -4.56
N LYS A 239 6.09 -17.67 -4.77
CA LYS A 239 6.99 -18.18 -5.82
C LYS A 239 6.58 -17.71 -7.22
N LYS A 240 5.29 -17.67 -7.53
CA LYS A 240 4.79 -17.16 -8.81
C LYS A 240 5.04 -15.66 -8.96
N LEU A 241 4.82 -14.88 -7.89
CA LEU A 241 5.10 -13.46 -7.82
C LEU A 241 6.57 -13.16 -8.13
N ILE A 242 7.47 -13.82 -7.41
CA ILE A 242 8.92 -13.66 -7.58
C ILE A 242 9.34 -14.02 -9.02
N LYS A 243 8.86 -15.14 -9.54
CA LYS A 243 9.17 -15.59 -10.91
C LYS A 243 8.69 -14.59 -11.96
N GLY A 244 7.51 -14.01 -11.78
CA GLY A 244 6.96 -12.96 -12.64
C GLY A 244 7.78 -11.70 -12.59
N SER A 245 8.05 -11.20 -11.39
CA SER A 245 8.86 -10.00 -11.14
C SER A 245 10.28 -10.12 -11.70
N ASP A 246 10.93 -11.27 -11.50
CA ASP A 246 12.28 -11.52 -12.01
C ASP A 246 12.39 -11.42 -13.55
N LYS A 247 11.33 -11.79 -14.28
CA LYS A 247 11.27 -11.65 -15.73
C LYS A 247 11.10 -10.21 -16.20
N LEU A 248 10.58 -9.35 -15.35
CA LEU A 248 10.32 -7.93 -15.66
C LEU A 248 11.53 -7.04 -15.34
N LEU A 249 12.37 -7.44 -14.40
CA LEU A 249 13.65 -6.78 -14.11
C LEU A 249 14.70 -7.24 -15.13
N LEU A 250 15.21 -6.33 -15.94
CA LEU A 250 16.17 -6.64 -17.00
C LEU A 250 17.62 -6.42 -16.55
N LYS A 251 18.56 -7.05 -17.26
CA LYS A 251 19.99 -7.00 -16.90
C LYS A 251 20.63 -5.63 -17.07
N ASP A 252 20.05 -4.80 -17.94
CA ASP A 252 20.52 -3.43 -18.23
C ASP A 252 19.98 -2.38 -17.24
N GLY A 253 19.22 -2.82 -16.23
CA GLY A 253 18.60 -1.95 -15.25
C GLY A 253 17.20 -1.46 -15.66
N SER A 254 16.79 -1.67 -16.90
CA SER A 254 15.44 -1.30 -17.30
C SER A 254 14.40 -2.25 -16.73
N ILE A 255 13.18 -1.75 -16.58
CA ILE A 255 12.01 -2.54 -16.15
C ILE A 255 11.05 -2.65 -17.33
N LYS A 256 10.72 -3.88 -17.70
CA LYS A 256 9.87 -4.17 -18.85
C LYS A 256 8.55 -3.42 -18.78
N ASP A 257 8.17 -2.77 -19.88
CA ASP A 257 6.93 -2.00 -20.03
C ASP A 257 6.77 -0.81 -19.06
N ARG A 258 7.81 -0.47 -18.30
CA ARG A 258 7.82 0.69 -17.39
C ARG A 258 8.82 1.74 -17.85
N THR A 259 10.05 1.36 -18.05
CA THR A 259 11.13 2.27 -18.50
C THR A 259 10.91 2.75 -19.94
N THR A 260 9.97 2.17 -20.69
CA THR A 260 9.65 2.51 -22.09
C THR A 260 8.44 3.43 -22.25
N ARG A 261 8.11 4.23 -21.23
CA ARG A 261 6.88 5.05 -21.18
C ARG A 261 7.07 6.51 -21.62
N GLY A 262 7.98 6.77 -22.54
CA GLY A 262 8.21 8.11 -23.08
C GLY A 262 8.58 9.12 -21.99
N ASN A 263 7.95 10.29 -21.99
CA ASN A 263 8.20 11.34 -20.98
C ASN A 263 7.80 10.96 -19.54
N ARG A 264 7.13 9.83 -19.33
CA ARG A 264 6.78 9.28 -18.01
C ARG A 264 7.61 8.05 -17.63
N ALA A 265 8.64 7.72 -18.39
CA ALA A 265 9.45 6.55 -18.15
C ALA A 265 10.06 6.53 -16.74
N LEU A 266 10.62 7.63 -16.27
CA LEU A 266 11.22 7.75 -14.95
C LEU A 266 10.18 7.56 -13.83
N TRP A 267 8.98 8.14 -13.97
CA TRP A 267 7.91 7.97 -12.99
C TRP A 267 7.41 6.53 -12.89
N TYR A 268 7.19 5.88 -14.04
CA TYR A 268 6.77 4.47 -14.04
C TYR A 268 7.88 3.54 -13.57
N HIS A 269 9.13 3.86 -13.84
CA HIS A 269 10.28 3.12 -13.35
C HIS A 269 10.37 3.21 -11.82
N HIS A 270 10.26 4.39 -11.26
CA HIS A 270 10.18 4.64 -9.81
C HIS A 270 9.04 3.84 -9.15
N SER A 271 7.84 3.91 -9.71
CA SER A 271 6.68 3.16 -9.19
C SER A 271 6.92 1.65 -9.20
N ALA A 272 7.55 1.12 -10.27
CA ALA A 272 7.87 -0.30 -10.38
C ALA A 272 8.97 -0.73 -9.40
N LEU A 273 9.94 0.13 -9.09
CA LEU A 273 10.90 -0.11 -8.02
C LEU A 273 10.22 -0.30 -6.67
N GLY A 274 9.20 0.53 -6.36
CA GLY A 274 8.41 0.37 -5.14
C GLY A 274 7.82 -1.03 -5.03
N GLU A 275 7.15 -1.50 -6.08
CA GLU A 275 6.59 -2.86 -6.09
C GLU A 275 7.66 -3.94 -6.02
N ALA A 276 8.80 -3.78 -6.71
CA ALA A 276 9.87 -4.76 -6.73
C ALA A 276 10.53 -4.94 -5.35
N PHE A 277 10.71 -3.85 -4.60
CA PHE A 277 11.20 -3.91 -3.21
C PHE A 277 10.17 -4.57 -2.28
N ILE A 278 8.89 -4.24 -2.40
CA ILE A 278 7.83 -4.93 -1.65
C ILE A 278 7.84 -6.43 -1.95
N ILE A 279 8.01 -6.85 -3.21
CA ILE A 279 8.13 -8.26 -3.58
C ILE A 279 9.35 -8.93 -2.96
N MET A 280 10.46 -8.23 -2.85
CA MET A 280 11.65 -8.73 -2.16
C MET A 280 11.36 -8.97 -0.66
N GLU A 281 10.67 -8.05 0.01
CA GLU A 281 10.28 -8.20 1.41
C GLU A 281 9.25 -9.32 1.59
N ILE A 282 8.27 -9.46 0.69
CA ILE A 282 7.34 -10.59 0.66
C ILE A 282 8.09 -11.93 0.58
N ALA A 283 9.13 -12.01 -0.24
CA ALA A 283 9.95 -13.21 -0.37
C ALA A 283 10.64 -13.56 0.97
N LYS A 284 11.16 -12.56 1.66
CA LYS A 284 11.79 -12.71 2.99
C LYS A 284 10.74 -13.12 4.03
N ALA A 285 9.60 -12.43 4.10
CA ALA A 285 8.49 -12.75 5.01
C ALA A 285 7.96 -14.19 4.83
N ALA A 286 7.92 -14.66 3.59
CA ALA A 286 7.49 -16.02 3.26
C ALA A 286 8.59 -17.08 3.45
N ASN A 287 9.81 -16.68 3.73
CA ASN A 287 10.99 -17.54 3.69
C ASN A 287 11.10 -18.28 2.34
N VAL A 288 11.01 -17.53 1.24
CA VAL A 288 11.13 -18.03 -0.15
C VAL A 288 12.38 -17.43 -0.79
N LYS A 289 13.27 -18.29 -1.27
CA LYS A 289 14.53 -17.86 -1.88
C LYS A 289 14.29 -17.08 -3.19
N LEU A 290 14.94 -15.93 -3.30
CA LEU A 290 15.00 -15.15 -4.54
C LEU A 290 15.86 -15.84 -5.62
N PRO A 291 15.59 -15.62 -6.92
CA PRO A 291 16.49 -16.02 -8.00
C PRO A 291 17.88 -15.42 -7.84
N LYS A 292 18.91 -16.17 -8.22
CA LYS A 292 20.33 -15.79 -8.02
C LYS A 292 20.69 -14.36 -8.45
N ASN A 293 20.05 -13.84 -9.47
CA ASN A 293 20.37 -12.51 -10.02
C ASN A 293 19.28 -11.46 -9.72
N TYR A 294 18.27 -11.76 -8.90
CA TYR A 294 17.17 -10.86 -8.64
C TYR A 294 17.64 -9.53 -8.04
N GLU A 295 18.35 -9.60 -6.94
CA GLU A 295 18.88 -8.41 -6.25
C GLU A 295 19.85 -7.63 -7.13
N LYS A 296 20.71 -8.30 -7.87
CA LYS A 296 21.62 -7.63 -8.83
C LYS A 296 20.87 -6.83 -9.89
N LYS A 297 19.78 -7.39 -10.44
CA LYS A 297 18.95 -6.69 -11.42
C LYS A 297 18.17 -5.54 -10.79
N LEU A 298 17.67 -5.74 -9.56
CA LEU A 298 16.97 -4.71 -8.81
C LEU A 298 17.88 -3.52 -8.51
N LEU A 299 19.08 -3.75 -8.00
CA LEU A 299 20.05 -2.69 -7.71
C LEU A 299 20.51 -1.98 -8.99
N LYS A 300 20.63 -2.71 -10.11
CA LYS A 300 20.91 -2.07 -11.42
C LYS A 300 19.76 -1.15 -11.88
N ALA A 301 18.53 -1.51 -11.59
CA ALA A 301 17.38 -0.65 -11.85
C ALA A 301 17.36 0.58 -10.91
N VAL A 302 17.80 0.44 -9.67
CA VAL A 302 18.01 1.57 -8.74
C VAL A 302 19.11 2.52 -9.26
N GLU A 303 20.19 1.99 -9.80
CA GLU A 303 21.23 2.82 -10.41
C GLU A 303 20.69 3.63 -11.60
N LEU A 304 19.91 3.01 -12.49
CA LEU A 304 19.29 3.70 -13.61
C LEU A 304 18.34 4.80 -13.15
N PHE A 305 17.56 4.55 -12.07
CA PHE A 305 16.74 5.59 -11.46
C PHE A 305 17.60 6.76 -10.96
N HIS A 306 18.66 6.48 -10.24
CA HIS A 306 19.58 7.49 -9.70
C HIS A 306 20.15 8.37 -10.81
N ASP A 307 20.72 7.73 -11.83
CA ASP A 307 21.32 8.44 -12.97
C ASP A 307 20.27 9.30 -13.71
N ALA A 308 19.07 8.74 -13.94
CA ALA A 308 17.98 9.44 -14.61
C ALA A 308 17.32 10.53 -13.76
N TYR A 309 17.40 10.44 -12.43
CA TYR A 309 16.96 11.50 -11.54
C TYR A 309 17.87 12.73 -11.63
N LEU A 310 19.19 12.51 -11.74
CA LEU A 310 20.18 13.57 -11.90
C LEU A 310 20.21 14.13 -13.32
N ASP A 311 20.09 13.24 -14.31
CA ASP A 311 20.07 13.60 -15.73
C ASP A 311 19.05 12.75 -16.50
N HIS A 312 17.96 13.37 -16.93
CA HIS A 312 16.90 12.71 -17.67
C HIS A 312 17.37 12.00 -18.96
N SER A 313 18.52 12.42 -19.52
CA SER A 313 19.10 11.77 -20.70
C SER A 313 19.49 10.32 -20.46
N ALA A 314 19.79 9.95 -19.22
CA ALA A 314 20.16 8.58 -18.85
C ALA A 314 19.05 7.56 -19.11
N ILE A 315 17.76 7.92 -19.03
CA ILE A 315 16.65 7.01 -19.29
C ILE A 315 16.15 7.06 -20.74
N GLU A 316 16.58 8.06 -21.51
CA GLU A 316 16.09 8.31 -22.86
C GLU A 316 16.27 7.14 -23.84
N PRO A 317 17.37 6.35 -23.80
CA PRO A 317 17.54 5.18 -24.67
C PRO A 317 16.40 4.16 -24.58
N TRP A 318 15.76 4.05 -23.41
CA TRP A 318 14.60 3.17 -23.19
C TRP A 318 13.29 3.93 -23.40
N ALA A 319 13.17 5.17 -22.95
CA ALA A 319 11.99 5.99 -23.07
C ALA A 319 11.51 6.12 -24.52
N LYS A 320 12.45 6.30 -25.46
CA LYS A 320 12.18 6.35 -26.90
C LYS A 320 11.67 5.06 -27.53
N LYS A 321 11.88 3.93 -26.90
CA LYS A 321 11.41 2.62 -27.40
C LYS A 321 9.91 2.46 -27.31
N LYS A 322 9.20 3.50 -27.30
CA LYS A 322 7.76 3.69 -27.28
C LYS A 322 6.96 2.44 -26.91
N TYR A 323 6.41 2.46 -25.75
CA TYR A 323 5.27 1.68 -25.37
C TYR A 323 4.11 2.65 -25.14
N ASN A 324 3.16 2.72 -26.08
CA ASN A 324 1.97 3.57 -26.09
C ASN A 324 2.16 5.11 -26.19
N SER A 325 1.13 5.85 -25.79
CA SER A 325 0.82 7.24 -26.13
C SER A 325 1.74 8.34 -25.56
N HIS A 326 2.75 7.99 -24.76
CA HIS A 326 3.62 9.00 -24.15
C HIS A 326 4.85 9.22 -25.05
N ALA A 327 4.83 10.29 -25.83
CA ALA A 327 6.02 10.69 -26.59
C ALA A 327 7.13 11.15 -25.64
N SER A 328 8.38 10.81 -25.94
CA SER A 328 9.53 11.38 -25.25
C SER A 328 10.15 12.50 -26.08
N ASN A 329 10.46 13.61 -25.43
CA ASN A 329 11.18 14.76 -25.98
C ASN A 329 12.49 15.04 -25.22
N GLY A 330 13.02 14.03 -24.51
CA GLY A 330 14.20 14.15 -23.66
C GLY A 330 13.93 14.65 -22.26
N LYS A 331 12.74 15.22 -21.99
CA LYS A 331 12.34 15.68 -20.66
C LYS A 331 11.39 14.67 -20.04
N GLN A 332 11.66 14.28 -18.78
CA GLN A 332 10.78 13.41 -18.03
C GLN A 332 9.79 14.21 -17.19
N ASP A 333 8.53 13.79 -17.21
CA ASP A 333 7.45 14.29 -16.35
C ASP A 333 7.56 13.59 -14.98
N PHE A 334 8.62 13.88 -14.24
CA PHE A 334 8.88 13.35 -12.93
C PHE A 334 8.86 14.47 -11.90
N ARG A 335 7.95 14.40 -10.97
CA ARG A 335 7.87 15.36 -9.87
C ARG A 335 8.91 15.02 -8.83
N SER A 336 9.82 15.95 -8.57
CA SER A 336 10.85 15.82 -7.55
C SER A 336 10.34 16.11 -6.13
N ASP A 337 9.11 16.63 -6.00
CA ASP A 337 8.48 16.83 -4.71
C ASP A 337 7.93 15.51 -4.14
N PHE A 338 8.75 14.79 -3.44
CA PHE A 338 8.38 13.52 -2.80
C PHE A 338 7.19 13.61 -1.84
N ASN A 339 6.81 14.80 -1.43
CA ASN A 339 5.62 15.03 -0.60
C ASN A 339 4.32 14.59 -1.29
N SER A 340 4.19 14.84 -2.59
CA SER A 340 3.00 14.43 -3.34
C SER A 340 3.07 12.99 -3.85
N THR A 341 4.27 12.39 -3.88
CA THR A 341 4.53 11.04 -4.37
C THR A 341 4.99 10.08 -3.30
N SER A 342 4.92 10.47 -2.04
CA SER A 342 5.34 9.70 -0.87
C SER A 342 4.76 8.27 -0.83
N HIS A 343 3.58 8.08 -1.39
CA HIS A 343 2.93 6.78 -1.48
C HIS A 343 3.70 5.73 -2.31
N GLY A 344 4.58 6.14 -3.20
CA GLY A 344 5.43 5.24 -4.00
C GLY A 344 6.88 5.18 -3.55
N SER A 345 7.25 5.92 -2.49
CA SER A 345 8.65 6.13 -2.09
C SER A 345 9.13 5.23 -0.95
N ALA A 346 8.29 4.33 -0.45
CA ALA A 346 8.66 3.41 0.62
C ALA A 346 9.93 2.60 0.30
N TRP A 347 10.19 2.32 -0.97
CA TRP A 347 11.39 1.59 -1.39
C TRP A 347 12.71 2.33 -1.10
N PHE A 348 12.69 3.64 -0.98
CA PHE A 348 13.86 4.40 -0.56
C PHE A 348 14.35 3.95 0.82
N HIS A 349 13.42 3.75 1.75
CA HIS A 349 13.74 3.33 3.11
C HIS A 349 14.10 1.86 3.19
N ILE A 350 13.43 1.02 2.38
CA ILE A 350 13.81 -0.38 2.26
C ILE A 350 15.22 -0.50 1.67
N LEU A 351 15.55 0.29 0.66
CA LEU A 351 16.90 0.34 0.09
C LEU A 351 17.92 0.76 1.14
N GLN A 352 17.67 1.85 1.88
CA GLN A 352 18.58 2.33 2.92
C GLN A 352 18.80 1.30 4.02
N TYR A 353 17.76 0.62 4.45
CA TYR A 353 17.86 -0.42 5.47
C TYR A 353 18.61 -1.66 4.97
N ARG A 354 18.31 -2.12 3.74
CA ARG A 354 18.91 -3.37 3.19
C ARG A 354 20.28 -3.17 2.57
N TYR A 355 20.55 -1.98 2.04
CA TYR A 355 21.77 -1.65 1.29
C TYR A 355 22.28 -0.26 1.67
N PRO A 356 22.68 -0.04 2.94
CA PRO A 356 23.06 1.29 3.44
C PRO A 356 24.25 1.89 2.71
N ASP A 357 25.18 1.07 2.24
CA ASP A 357 26.37 1.51 1.53
C ASP A 357 26.17 1.78 0.03
N HIS A 358 24.99 1.46 -0.50
CA HIS A 358 24.70 1.73 -1.90
C HIS A 358 24.68 3.24 -2.17
N ARG A 359 25.31 3.67 -3.31
CA ARG A 359 25.41 5.11 -3.65
C ARG A 359 24.07 5.85 -3.62
N THR A 360 23.01 5.18 -4.09
CA THR A 360 21.66 5.75 -4.09
C THR A 360 21.10 5.87 -2.68
N SER A 361 21.42 4.98 -1.76
CA SER A 361 21.03 5.10 -0.34
C SER A 361 21.61 6.35 0.30
N LYS A 362 22.88 6.63 0.05
CA LYS A 362 23.56 7.85 0.51
C LYS A 362 22.95 9.10 -0.11
N PHE A 363 22.76 9.10 -1.42
CA PHE A 363 22.13 10.20 -2.14
C PHE A 363 20.70 10.50 -1.63
N ILE A 364 19.89 9.47 -1.41
CA ILE A 364 18.54 9.65 -0.86
C ILE A 364 18.61 10.31 0.51
N LYS A 365 19.51 9.87 1.38
CA LYS A 365 19.65 10.42 2.73
C LYS A 365 20.09 11.88 2.73
N GLU A 366 21.04 12.23 1.88
CA GLU A 366 21.69 13.54 1.86
C GLU A 366 20.86 14.58 1.09
N GLU A 367 20.28 14.20 -0.05
CA GLU A 367 19.72 15.15 -1.01
C GLU A 367 18.17 15.12 -1.05
N MET A 368 17.57 13.95 -0.87
CA MET A 368 16.13 13.79 -1.08
C MET A 368 15.33 13.89 0.22
N TYR A 369 15.90 13.44 1.33
CA TYR A 369 15.23 13.30 2.61
C TYR A 369 14.83 14.61 3.29
N PRO A 370 15.61 15.67 3.24
CA PRO A 370 15.23 16.94 3.85
C PRO A 370 13.92 17.51 3.31
N ARG A 371 13.43 16.96 2.19
CA ARG A 371 12.21 17.41 1.51
C ARG A 371 10.99 16.52 1.79
N ALA A 372 11.17 15.35 2.39
CA ALA A 372 10.07 14.45 2.74
C ALA A 372 9.57 14.76 4.16
N ALA A 373 8.59 15.61 4.28
CA ALA A 373 8.11 16.11 5.57
C ALA A 373 7.37 15.05 6.42
N SER A 374 6.84 14.00 5.82
CA SER A 374 6.15 12.91 6.53
C SER A 374 6.14 11.62 5.72
N LEU A 375 6.26 10.49 6.41
CA LEU A 375 6.19 9.17 5.81
C LEU A 375 4.74 8.70 5.77
N LYS A 376 4.04 9.08 4.72
CA LYS A 376 2.64 8.69 4.51
C LYS A 376 2.51 7.19 4.24
N SER A 377 1.28 6.70 4.32
CA SER A 377 0.94 5.32 3.97
C SER A 377 1.41 4.96 2.56
N ASP A 378 1.82 3.72 2.37
CA ASP A 378 2.03 3.19 1.02
C ASP A 378 0.68 3.12 0.28
N GLN A 379 0.62 3.71 -0.91
CA GLN A 379 -0.60 3.77 -1.70
C GLN A 379 -1.20 2.39 -2.01
N THR A 380 -0.35 1.39 -2.05
CA THR A 380 -0.66 0.04 -2.46
C THR A 380 -1.21 -0.81 -1.33
N LEU A 381 -0.69 -0.58 -0.12
CA LEU A 381 -0.96 -1.42 1.04
C LEU A 381 -1.67 -0.66 2.16
N GLY A 382 -1.68 0.66 2.13
CA GLY A 382 -2.23 1.47 3.20
C GLY A 382 -1.38 1.54 4.48
N ILE A 383 -0.39 0.68 4.65
CA ILE A 383 0.55 0.75 5.77
C ILE A 383 1.76 1.62 5.41
N SER A 384 2.39 2.19 6.41
CA SER A 384 3.59 3.01 6.21
C SER A 384 4.87 2.16 6.26
N LEU A 385 5.14 1.43 5.16
CA LEU A 385 6.41 0.70 5.02
C LEU A 385 7.60 1.63 5.15
N GLY A 386 7.50 2.84 4.59
CA GLY A 386 8.53 3.85 4.72
C GLY A 386 8.85 4.17 6.18
N CYS A 387 7.83 4.34 7.03
CA CYS A 387 8.02 4.57 8.46
C CYS A 387 8.75 3.40 9.13
N ILE A 388 8.28 2.17 8.88
CA ILE A 388 8.86 0.97 9.51
C ILE A 388 10.36 0.86 9.20
N TYR A 389 10.72 0.91 7.93
CA TYR A 389 12.12 0.75 7.51
C TYR A 389 13.00 1.94 7.87
N ASN A 390 12.45 3.17 7.81
CA ASN A 390 13.21 4.36 8.20
C ASN A 390 13.51 4.40 9.71
N SER A 391 12.55 3.98 10.53
CA SER A 391 12.76 3.91 11.98
C SER A 391 13.85 2.91 12.37
N LEU A 392 14.08 1.89 11.54
CA LEU A 392 15.14 0.90 11.75
C LEU A 392 16.49 1.32 11.16
N ALA A 393 16.51 2.24 10.19
CA ALA A 393 17.72 2.71 9.53
C ALA A 393 18.38 3.92 10.23
N ASN A 394 17.66 4.59 11.13
CA ASN A 394 18.08 5.77 11.89
C ASN A 394 18.01 5.51 13.40
#